data_b1b5a86c1b912186b1eb678213efb1c5
#
_entry.id   b1b5a86c1b912186b1eb678213efb1c5
#
_cell.length_a   1.000
_cell.length_b   1.000
_cell.length_c   1.000
_cell.angle_alpha   90.00
_cell.angle_beta   90.00
_cell.angle_gamma   90.00
#
_symmetry.space_group_name_H-M   'P 1'
#
loop_
_entity.id
_entity.type
_entity.pdbx_description
1 polymer ?
#
loop_
_entity_poly.entity_id
_entity_poly.type
_entity_poly.pdbx_seq_one_letter_code
_entity_poly.pdbx_strand_id
1 'polypeptide(L)'
;MQHYIILLRAIISSLYFNFKYLPFNQALKLPILLYKPYFKELKGKVVIDSSNIYFGMIRMGFWSTLQYPNSGIAWENQGGTVVFKGNCMIGNAASISIGRKAYIEFGENFKNNAAMKLISVRSVIFGKYTRIGWDVLVMDTGFHPLVIMRTGKQTKASSPIKIGDYNWFGSKCCIMHGVETPKRCIFGLGSVLTKKMECEPYSLLVG
;
A
#
# COMPACT_ATOMS: atom_id res chain seq x y z
N MET A 1 -14.66 25.53 5.01
CA MET A 1 -14.08 25.59 6.36
C MET A 1 -13.50 24.26 6.83
N GLN A 2 -14.24 23.16 6.82
CA GLN A 2 -13.77 21.82 7.26
C GLN A 2 -12.48 21.34 6.53
N HIS A 3 -12.35 21.60 5.23
CA HIS A 3 -11.21 21.17 4.42
C HIS A 3 -9.89 21.83 4.85
N TYR A 4 -9.93 23.11 5.24
CA TYR A 4 -8.75 23.84 5.72
C TYR A 4 -8.29 23.39 7.10
N ILE A 5 -9.22 23.02 7.98
CA ILE A 5 -8.90 22.49 9.33
C ILE A 5 -8.22 21.12 9.20
N ILE A 6 -8.66 20.31 8.25
CA ILE A 6 -8.06 18.99 7.96
C ILE A 6 -6.62 19.16 7.47
N LEU A 7 -6.38 20.10 6.55
CA LEU A 7 -5.04 20.40 6.04
C LEU A 7 -4.11 20.95 7.14
N LEU A 8 -4.59 21.87 7.97
CA LEU A 8 -3.81 22.41 9.09
C LEU A 8 -3.38 21.32 10.08
N ARG A 9 -4.28 20.39 10.43
CA ARG A 9 -3.95 19.25 11.30
C ARG A 9 -2.99 18.26 10.67
N ALA A 10 -2.98 18.15 9.33
CA ALA A 10 -2.07 17.30 8.60
C ALA A 10 -0.65 17.86 8.50
N ILE A 11 -0.45 19.19 8.60
CA ILE A 11 0.82 19.87 8.31
C ILE A 11 1.94 19.40 9.26
N ILE A 12 1.72 19.39 10.57
CA ILE A 12 2.79 19.09 11.55
C ILE A 12 3.34 17.67 11.34
N SER A 13 2.47 16.69 11.25
CA SER A 13 2.88 15.29 11.02
C SER A 13 3.52 15.09 9.66
N SER A 14 3.05 15.84 8.64
CA SER A 14 3.60 15.78 7.30
C SER A 14 4.99 16.42 7.24
N LEU A 15 5.20 17.57 7.88
CA LEU A 15 6.53 18.17 8.02
C LEU A 15 7.51 17.16 8.61
N TYR A 16 7.18 16.62 9.78
CA TYR A 16 8.03 15.64 10.44
C TYR A 16 8.38 14.46 9.54
N PHE A 17 7.39 13.85 8.87
CA PHE A 17 7.59 12.69 8.02
C PHE A 17 8.44 13.00 6.77
N ASN A 18 8.20 14.13 6.10
CA ASN A 18 8.96 14.52 4.92
C ASN A 18 10.44 14.77 5.28
N PHE A 19 10.72 15.54 6.32
CA PHE A 19 12.10 15.82 6.73
C PHE A 19 12.81 14.62 7.34
N LYS A 20 12.06 13.64 7.89
CA LYS A 20 12.61 12.37 8.39
C LYS A 20 13.11 11.48 7.26
N TYR A 21 12.40 11.44 6.13
CA TYR A 21 12.63 10.43 5.10
C TYR A 21 13.21 10.95 3.79
N LEU A 22 12.91 12.19 3.41
CA LEU A 22 13.26 12.70 2.10
C LEU A 22 14.49 13.61 2.13
N PRO A 23 15.23 13.72 1.01
CA PRO A 23 16.23 14.76 0.84
C PRO A 23 15.62 16.15 1.07
N PHE A 24 16.41 17.08 1.61
CA PHE A 24 15.96 18.41 2.02
C PHE A 24 15.19 19.17 0.92
N ASN A 25 15.71 19.15 -0.31
CA ASN A 25 15.09 19.80 -1.47
C ASN A 25 13.72 19.20 -1.85
N GLN A 26 13.50 17.91 -1.60
CA GLN A 26 12.18 17.28 -1.78
C GLN A 26 11.27 17.58 -0.59
N ALA A 27 11.80 17.48 0.63
CA ALA A 27 11.04 17.70 1.86
C ALA A 27 10.41 19.09 1.93
N LEU A 28 11.11 20.13 1.46
CA LEU A 28 10.60 21.52 1.36
C LEU A 28 9.33 21.65 0.51
N LYS A 29 9.14 20.78 -0.49
CA LYS A 29 7.94 20.76 -1.33
C LYS A 29 6.74 20.09 -0.65
N LEU A 30 6.92 19.48 0.52
CA LEU A 30 5.89 18.72 1.26
C LEU A 30 5.09 17.77 0.36
N PRO A 31 5.76 16.88 -0.38
CA PRO A 31 5.08 15.98 -1.30
C PRO A 31 4.19 14.96 -0.61
N ILE A 32 4.50 14.59 0.64
CA ILE A 32 3.73 13.61 1.40
C ILE A 32 2.88 14.31 2.44
N LEU A 33 1.57 14.19 2.32
CA LEU A 33 0.62 14.67 3.32
C LEU A 33 0.02 13.49 4.08
N LEU A 34 0.00 13.62 5.41
CA LEU A 34 -0.49 12.60 6.35
C LEU A 34 -1.62 13.18 7.19
N TYR A 35 -2.74 12.49 7.23
CA TYR A 35 -3.84 12.86 8.10
C TYR A 35 -3.98 11.87 9.25
N LYS A 36 -3.94 12.38 10.49
CA LYS A 36 -4.00 11.61 11.74
C LYS A 36 -3.12 10.35 11.71
N PRO A 37 -1.80 10.45 11.47
CA PRO A 37 -0.96 9.27 11.44
C PRO A 37 -0.73 8.73 12.85
N TYR A 38 -0.79 7.41 12.98
CA TYR A 38 -0.25 6.66 14.11
C TYR A 38 1.10 6.07 13.69
N PHE A 39 2.20 6.59 14.24
CA PHE A 39 3.54 6.12 13.98
C PHE A 39 3.98 5.14 15.07
N LYS A 40 4.18 3.87 14.70
CA LYS A 40 4.74 2.87 15.61
C LYS A 40 6.26 2.80 15.47
N GLU A 41 6.80 2.77 14.26
CA GLU A 41 8.23 2.75 13.98
C GLU A 41 8.54 3.46 12.66
N LEU A 42 9.62 4.28 12.65
CA LEU A 42 10.02 5.12 11.53
C LEU A 42 11.48 4.87 11.13
N LYS A 43 11.84 3.59 10.97
CA LYS A 43 13.13 3.17 10.40
C LYS A 43 13.03 3.04 8.88
N GLY A 44 14.12 2.57 8.24
CA GLY A 44 14.14 2.28 6.81
C GLY A 44 14.13 3.52 5.92
N LYS A 45 13.62 3.36 4.70
CA LYS A 45 13.69 4.39 3.65
C LYS A 45 12.32 4.63 3.01
N VAL A 46 12.08 5.89 2.64
CA VAL A 46 10.98 6.30 1.75
C VAL A 46 11.62 7.07 0.60
N VAL A 47 11.30 6.69 -0.63
CA VAL A 47 11.84 7.26 -1.85
C VAL A 47 10.70 7.72 -2.74
N ILE A 48 10.81 8.91 -3.31
CA ILE A 48 9.93 9.38 -4.38
C ILE A 48 10.74 9.32 -5.67
N ASP A 49 10.44 8.33 -6.50
CA ASP A 49 11.06 8.12 -7.81
C ASP A 49 10.10 8.66 -8.89
N SER A 50 10.08 9.98 -9.01
CA SER A 50 9.28 10.72 -9.98
C SER A 50 10.04 11.95 -10.45
N SER A 51 9.95 12.26 -11.73
CA SER A 51 10.55 13.46 -12.32
C SER A 51 9.86 14.77 -11.88
N ASN A 52 8.59 14.67 -11.47
CA ASN A 52 7.81 15.83 -11.03
C ASN A 52 7.35 15.63 -9.58
N ILE A 53 7.97 16.38 -8.66
CA ILE A 53 7.64 16.34 -7.21
C ILE A 53 7.00 17.66 -6.83
N TYR A 54 5.77 17.59 -6.30
CA TYR A 54 4.99 18.77 -5.92
C TYR A 54 4.20 18.52 -4.62
N PHE A 55 3.67 19.60 -4.06
CA PHE A 55 2.93 19.59 -2.81
C PHE A 55 1.74 18.62 -2.83
N GLY A 56 1.73 17.68 -1.87
CA GLY A 56 0.61 16.78 -1.65
C GLY A 56 0.36 15.76 -2.76
N MET A 57 1.38 15.42 -3.56
CA MET A 57 1.27 14.36 -4.58
C MET A 57 1.00 12.97 -3.98
N ILE A 58 1.43 12.76 -2.75
CA ILE A 58 1.18 11.55 -1.98
C ILE A 58 0.31 11.92 -0.79
N ARG A 59 -0.86 11.31 -0.67
CA ARG A 59 -1.81 11.59 0.41
C ARG A 59 -2.16 10.29 1.14
N MET A 60 -1.96 10.26 2.46
CA MET A 60 -2.20 9.08 3.26
C MET A 60 -3.10 9.39 4.47
N GLY A 61 -4.11 8.55 4.69
CA GLY A 61 -5.03 8.68 5.82
C GLY A 61 -6.16 9.68 5.62
N PHE A 62 -6.22 10.34 4.46
CA PHE A 62 -7.28 11.31 4.18
C PHE A 62 -8.62 10.60 3.95
N TRP A 63 -9.65 11.22 4.48
CA TRP A 63 -11.00 10.74 4.38
C TRP A 63 -11.54 10.87 2.96
N SER A 64 -12.02 9.76 2.41
CA SER A 64 -12.62 9.71 1.07
C SER A 64 -13.99 9.02 1.03
N THR A 65 -14.36 8.30 2.10
CA THR A 65 -15.63 7.57 2.18
C THR A 65 -16.28 7.76 3.55
N LEU A 66 -17.61 7.82 3.58
CA LEU A 66 -18.39 8.02 4.82
C LEU A 66 -18.26 6.84 5.79
N GLN A 67 -18.08 5.63 5.27
CA GLN A 67 -18.01 4.38 6.05
C GLN A 67 -16.82 4.32 7.01
N TYR A 68 -15.79 5.09 6.75
CA TYR A 68 -14.57 5.14 7.59
C TYR A 68 -14.25 6.59 7.97
N PRO A 69 -15.05 7.22 8.82
CA PRO A 69 -14.81 8.62 9.15
C PRO A 69 -13.60 8.75 10.08
N ASN A 70 -12.69 9.64 9.71
CA ASN A 70 -11.75 10.26 10.64
C ASN A 70 -10.72 9.34 11.33
N SER A 71 -10.37 8.21 10.71
CA SER A 71 -9.48 7.19 11.32
C SER A 71 -7.99 7.40 11.03
N GLY A 72 -7.63 8.16 9.99
CA GLY A 72 -6.23 8.41 9.63
C GLY A 72 -5.50 7.19 9.05
N ILE A 73 -4.20 7.07 9.33
CA ILE A 73 -3.34 5.97 8.88
C ILE A 73 -2.42 5.47 9.97
N ALA A 74 -2.23 4.15 10.07
CA ALA A 74 -1.17 3.54 10.87
C ALA A 74 0.04 3.22 10.00
N TRP A 75 1.23 3.57 10.48
CA TRP A 75 2.50 3.37 9.78
C TRP A 75 3.56 2.75 10.68
N GLU A 76 4.12 1.64 10.24
CA GLU A 76 5.25 0.98 10.87
C GLU A 76 6.29 0.62 9.79
N ASN A 77 7.50 1.14 9.90
CA ASN A 77 8.62 0.73 9.05
C ASN A 77 9.79 0.29 9.94
N GLN A 78 10.05 -1.00 9.98
CA GLN A 78 11.11 -1.62 10.79
C GLN A 78 12.50 -1.58 10.13
N GLY A 79 12.63 -1.06 8.91
CA GLY A 79 13.91 -0.98 8.18
C GLY A 79 13.80 -1.22 6.68
N GLY A 80 12.61 -1.48 6.16
CA GLY A 80 12.37 -1.71 4.74
C GLY A 80 12.38 -0.43 3.90
N THR A 81 12.18 -0.59 2.60
CA THR A 81 12.16 0.49 1.62
C THR A 81 10.77 0.63 1.01
N VAL A 82 10.24 1.84 0.97
CA VAL A 82 9.01 2.18 0.27
C VAL A 82 9.30 3.17 -0.84
N VAL A 83 8.84 2.85 -2.04
CA VAL A 83 9.03 3.67 -3.24
C VAL A 83 7.68 4.13 -3.78
N PHE A 84 7.56 5.43 -4.04
CA PHE A 84 6.44 6.03 -4.73
C PHE A 84 6.88 6.49 -6.12
N LYS A 85 6.27 5.91 -7.18
CA LYS A 85 6.58 6.23 -8.58
C LYS A 85 5.84 7.44 -9.12
N GLY A 86 5.03 8.09 -8.31
CA GLY A 86 4.23 9.24 -8.71
C GLY A 86 3.12 9.52 -7.73
N ASN A 87 1.99 10.01 -8.23
CA ASN A 87 0.81 10.25 -7.41
C ASN A 87 0.36 8.99 -6.68
N CYS A 88 0.09 9.15 -5.39
CA CYS A 88 -0.38 8.04 -4.58
C CYS A 88 -1.43 8.52 -3.58
N MET A 89 -2.53 7.78 -3.48
CA MET A 89 -3.56 8.02 -2.47
C MET A 89 -3.82 6.75 -1.68
N ILE A 90 -3.56 6.80 -0.38
CA ILE A 90 -3.89 5.74 0.57
C ILE A 90 -4.94 6.31 1.52
N GLY A 91 -6.16 5.78 1.42
CA GLY A 91 -7.32 6.29 2.16
C GLY A 91 -7.20 6.10 3.67
N ASN A 92 -8.16 6.66 4.39
CA ASN A 92 -8.21 6.58 5.85
C ASN A 92 -8.49 5.17 6.35
N ALA A 93 -8.26 4.94 7.64
CA ALA A 93 -8.29 3.64 8.29
C ALA A 93 -7.31 2.60 7.71
N ALA A 94 -6.39 3.01 6.85
CA ALA A 94 -5.35 2.13 6.31
C ALA A 94 -4.24 1.86 7.33
N SER A 95 -3.62 0.70 7.23
CA SER A 95 -2.42 0.34 7.99
C SER A 95 -1.35 -0.26 7.10
N ILE A 96 -0.11 0.19 7.29
CA ILE A 96 1.06 -0.28 6.53
C ILE A 96 2.13 -0.72 7.52
N SER A 97 2.46 -2.01 7.50
CA SER A 97 3.53 -2.62 8.29
C SER A 97 4.61 -3.16 7.37
N ILE A 98 5.83 -2.65 7.53
CA ILE A 98 6.97 -2.89 6.65
C ILE A 98 8.09 -3.54 7.45
N GLY A 99 8.41 -4.78 7.13
CA GLY A 99 9.49 -5.54 7.76
C GLY A 99 10.88 -5.00 7.44
N ARG A 100 11.89 -5.47 8.18
CA ARG A 100 13.27 -4.94 8.13
C ARG A 100 13.92 -4.93 6.75
N LYS A 101 13.59 -5.89 5.89
CA LYS A 101 14.15 -6.04 4.53
C LYS A 101 13.08 -5.99 3.45
N ALA A 102 11.88 -5.55 3.81
CA ALA A 102 10.78 -5.47 2.89
C ALA A 102 10.98 -4.36 1.85
N TYR A 103 10.45 -4.60 0.66
CA TYR A 103 10.37 -3.61 -0.41
C TYR A 103 8.92 -3.42 -0.83
N ILE A 104 8.44 -2.20 -0.78
CA ILE A 104 7.09 -1.84 -1.25
C ILE A 104 7.23 -0.79 -2.34
N GLU A 105 6.57 -1.02 -3.47
CA GLU A 105 6.49 -0.05 -4.55
C GLU A 105 5.03 0.27 -4.85
N PHE A 106 4.70 1.56 -4.82
CA PHE A 106 3.44 2.08 -5.31
C PHE A 106 3.67 2.68 -6.69
N GLY A 107 3.16 2.02 -7.73
CA GLY A 107 3.19 2.51 -9.10
C GLY A 107 2.49 3.86 -9.23
N GLU A 108 2.79 4.57 -10.31
CA GLU A 108 2.21 5.87 -10.59
C GLU A 108 0.67 5.82 -10.50
N ASN A 109 0.09 6.83 -9.86
CA ASN A 109 -1.35 7.00 -9.73
C ASN A 109 -2.06 5.83 -9.02
N PHE A 110 -1.37 5.21 -8.03
CA PHE A 110 -1.98 4.25 -7.13
C PHE A 110 -3.09 4.90 -6.30
N LYS A 111 -4.20 4.18 -6.09
CA LYS A 111 -5.28 4.65 -5.23
C LYS A 111 -5.91 3.52 -4.43
N ASN A 112 -5.93 3.67 -3.12
CA ASN A 112 -6.78 2.93 -2.20
C ASN A 112 -7.87 3.84 -1.64
N ASN A 113 -9.09 3.35 -1.54
CA ASN A 113 -10.20 4.16 -1.04
C ASN A 113 -10.18 4.25 0.50
N ALA A 114 -10.13 3.14 1.21
CA ALA A 114 -10.06 3.11 2.68
C ALA A 114 -9.68 1.74 3.23
N ALA A 115 -9.26 1.69 4.48
CA ALA A 115 -9.11 0.49 5.31
C ALA A 115 -8.26 -0.64 4.69
N MET A 116 -7.29 -0.28 3.83
CA MET A 116 -6.31 -1.25 3.33
C MET A 116 -5.37 -1.67 4.45
N LYS A 117 -5.16 -2.97 4.59
CA LYS A 117 -4.13 -3.54 5.47
C LYS A 117 -3.01 -4.09 4.59
N LEU A 118 -1.83 -3.46 4.65
CA LEU A 118 -0.65 -3.87 3.89
C LEU A 118 0.44 -4.33 4.86
N ILE A 119 0.80 -5.60 4.75
CA ILE A 119 1.85 -6.22 5.55
C ILE A 119 2.88 -6.81 4.60
N SER A 120 4.13 -6.36 4.71
CA SER A 120 5.21 -6.86 3.85
C SER A 120 6.45 -7.20 4.65
N VAL A 121 6.99 -8.37 4.41
CA VAL A 121 8.30 -8.82 4.93
C VAL A 121 9.29 -9.10 3.81
N ARG A 122 8.82 -9.20 2.55
CA ARG A 122 9.64 -9.43 1.36
C ARG A 122 9.48 -8.34 0.32
N SER A 123 8.43 -8.42 -0.49
CA SER A 123 8.21 -7.43 -1.55
C SER A 123 6.76 -7.39 -2.01
N VAL A 124 6.22 -6.18 -2.11
CA VAL A 124 4.91 -5.91 -2.72
C VAL A 124 5.09 -4.80 -3.75
N ILE A 125 4.82 -5.11 -5.01
CA ILE A 125 4.92 -4.17 -6.12
C ILE A 125 3.54 -3.99 -6.71
N PHE A 126 3.02 -2.76 -6.67
CA PHE A 126 1.79 -2.37 -7.36
C PHE A 126 2.15 -1.65 -8.66
N GLY A 127 1.63 -2.15 -9.77
CA GLY A 127 1.73 -1.48 -11.07
C GLY A 127 1.03 -0.13 -11.09
N LYS A 128 1.29 0.66 -12.13
CA LYS A 128 0.67 1.98 -12.30
C LYS A 128 -0.85 1.87 -12.43
N TYR A 129 -1.55 2.91 -11.98
CA TYR A 129 -3.02 3.00 -12.02
C TYR A 129 -3.74 1.85 -11.31
N THR A 130 -3.12 1.19 -10.34
CA THR A 130 -3.77 0.20 -9.49
C THR A 130 -4.84 0.88 -8.62
N ARG A 131 -6.02 0.26 -8.56
CA ARG A 131 -7.17 0.69 -7.74
C ARG A 131 -7.51 -0.37 -6.71
N ILE A 132 -7.57 0.03 -5.45
CA ILE A 132 -7.87 -0.84 -4.32
C ILE A 132 -9.14 -0.33 -3.63
N GLY A 133 -10.15 -1.18 -3.52
CA GLY A 133 -11.36 -0.91 -2.77
C GLY A 133 -11.09 -0.73 -1.26
N TRP A 134 -12.12 -0.76 -0.46
CA TRP A 134 -11.98 -0.73 1.00
C TRP A 134 -11.89 -2.14 1.60
N ASP A 135 -11.34 -2.26 2.82
CA ASP A 135 -11.13 -3.51 3.56
C ASP A 135 -10.29 -4.56 2.82
N VAL A 136 -9.38 -4.14 1.96
CA VAL A 136 -8.49 -5.07 1.25
C VAL A 136 -7.30 -5.42 2.12
N LEU A 137 -7.01 -6.73 2.22
CA LEU A 137 -5.80 -7.24 2.83
C LEU A 137 -4.77 -7.56 1.76
N VAL A 138 -3.55 -7.03 1.91
CA VAL A 138 -2.38 -7.37 1.09
C VAL A 138 -1.29 -7.87 2.00
N MET A 139 -0.88 -9.13 1.86
CA MET A 139 0.08 -9.73 2.77
C MET A 139 1.02 -10.70 2.04
N ASP A 140 2.31 -10.37 1.96
CA ASP A 140 3.32 -11.18 1.29
C ASP A 140 3.90 -12.30 2.18
N THR A 141 3.29 -12.56 3.32
CA THR A 141 3.72 -13.55 4.32
C THR A 141 2.53 -14.23 4.98
N GLY A 142 2.67 -15.52 5.28
CA GLY A 142 1.82 -16.24 6.23
C GLY A 142 2.44 -16.31 7.63
N PHE A 143 3.58 -15.62 7.87
CA PHE A 143 4.41 -15.62 9.08
C PHE A 143 5.02 -16.99 9.43
N HIS A 144 4.32 -18.09 9.16
CA HIS A 144 4.75 -19.44 9.51
C HIS A 144 4.80 -20.34 8.28
N PRO A 145 5.88 -21.11 8.07
CA PRO A 145 5.86 -22.19 7.08
C PRO A 145 4.91 -23.30 7.56
N LEU A 146 4.21 -23.90 6.62
CA LEU A 146 3.39 -25.09 6.88
C LEU A 146 4.17 -26.34 6.49
N VAL A 147 3.92 -27.45 7.19
CA VAL A 147 4.49 -28.77 6.86
C VAL A 147 3.42 -29.61 6.18
N ILE A 148 3.71 -30.07 4.97
CA ILE A 148 2.84 -31.01 4.27
C ILE A 148 3.05 -32.41 4.92
N MET A 149 2.11 -32.84 5.74
CA MET A 149 2.25 -34.06 6.55
C MET A 149 2.59 -35.31 5.73
N ARG A 150 2.04 -35.44 4.52
CA ARG A 150 2.30 -36.58 3.63
C ARG A 150 3.75 -36.65 3.14
N THR A 151 4.45 -35.56 2.99
CA THR A 151 5.78 -35.49 2.36
C THR A 151 6.86 -34.95 3.29
N GLY A 152 6.51 -34.42 4.46
CA GLY A 152 7.43 -33.67 5.36
C GLY A 152 7.94 -32.34 4.78
N LYS A 153 7.51 -31.97 3.58
CA LYS A 153 8.00 -30.77 2.90
C LYS A 153 7.42 -29.51 3.54
N GLN A 154 8.28 -28.53 3.83
CA GLN A 154 7.84 -27.21 4.29
C GLN A 154 7.47 -26.31 3.13
N THR A 155 6.39 -25.55 3.29
CA THR A 155 6.01 -24.45 2.39
C THR A 155 6.86 -23.20 2.66
N LYS A 156 6.88 -22.27 1.73
CA LYS A 156 7.47 -20.94 1.97
C LYS A 156 6.54 -20.12 2.84
N ALA A 157 7.04 -19.54 3.94
CA ALA A 157 6.27 -18.65 4.80
C ALA A 157 5.96 -17.31 4.13
N SER A 158 6.73 -16.90 3.12
CA SER A 158 6.58 -15.62 2.42
C SER A 158 7.02 -15.72 0.96
N SER A 159 6.37 -14.98 0.08
CA SER A 159 6.71 -14.85 -1.34
C SER A 159 6.30 -13.47 -1.85
N PRO A 160 7.04 -12.88 -2.80
CA PRO A 160 6.70 -11.57 -3.36
C PRO A 160 5.30 -11.52 -3.94
N ILE A 161 4.70 -10.32 -3.90
CA ILE A 161 3.46 -9.99 -4.60
C ILE A 161 3.80 -9.01 -5.72
N LYS A 162 3.30 -9.29 -6.94
CA LYS A 162 3.45 -8.42 -8.10
C LYS A 162 2.10 -8.17 -8.75
N ILE A 163 1.64 -6.95 -8.69
CA ILE A 163 0.38 -6.52 -9.28
C ILE A 163 0.68 -5.80 -10.61
N GLY A 164 0.09 -6.27 -11.69
CA GLY A 164 0.22 -5.64 -13.00
C GLY A 164 -0.43 -4.25 -13.07
N ASP A 165 -0.13 -3.52 -14.14
CA ASP A 165 -0.68 -2.17 -14.35
C ASP A 165 -2.21 -2.20 -14.55
N TYR A 166 -2.89 -1.11 -14.16
CA TYR A 166 -4.32 -0.88 -14.39
C TYR A 166 -5.25 -1.94 -13.79
N ASN A 167 -4.84 -2.59 -12.70
CA ASN A 167 -5.70 -3.55 -12.02
C ASN A 167 -6.64 -2.85 -11.04
N TRP A 168 -7.83 -3.41 -10.91
CA TRP A 168 -8.81 -2.97 -9.92
C TRP A 168 -9.23 -4.14 -9.03
N PHE A 169 -9.05 -3.96 -7.73
CA PHE A 169 -9.49 -4.90 -6.70
C PHE A 169 -10.73 -4.33 -6.02
N GLY A 170 -11.81 -5.07 -6.06
CA GLY A 170 -13.03 -4.77 -5.32
C GLY A 170 -12.78 -4.76 -3.81
N SER A 171 -13.76 -4.32 -3.06
CA SER A 171 -13.66 -4.28 -1.60
C SER A 171 -13.57 -5.69 -1.01
N LYS A 172 -12.94 -5.82 0.18
CA LYS A 172 -12.77 -7.08 0.92
C LYS A 172 -11.96 -8.14 0.18
N CYS A 173 -11.21 -7.79 -0.86
CA CYS A 173 -10.27 -8.73 -1.47
C CYS A 173 -9.12 -9.07 -0.52
N CYS A 174 -8.62 -10.31 -0.62
CA CYS A 174 -7.40 -10.76 0.04
C CYS A 174 -6.34 -11.09 -1.01
N ILE A 175 -5.19 -10.42 -0.97
CA ILE A 175 -4.06 -10.63 -1.87
C ILE A 175 -2.91 -11.21 -1.06
N MET A 176 -2.67 -12.51 -1.23
CA MET A 176 -1.74 -13.26 -0.40
C MET A 176 -0.38 -13.43 -1.08
N HIS A 177 0.61 -13.92 -0.32
CA HIS A 177 1.97 -14.15 -0.80
C HIS A 177 2.02 -15.03 -2.06
N GLY A 178 2.90 -14.66 -2.99
CA GLY A 178 3.09 -15.37 -4.27
C GLY A 178 2.09 -14.99 -5.36
N VAL A 179 1.22 -14.02 -5.13
CA VAL A 179 0.31 -13.51 -6.15
C VAL A 179 1.07 -12.69 -7.18
N GLU A 180 0.88 -13.03 -8.44
CA GLU A 180 1.24 -12.21 -9.60
C GLU A 180 -0.01 -12.04 -10.46
N THR A 181 -0.34 -10.81 -10.86
CA THR A 181 -1.50 -10.56 -11.74
C THR A 181 -1.05 -9.99 -13.08
N PRO A 182 -1.72 -10.36 -14.19
CA PRO A 182 -1.57 -9.65 -15.44
C PRO A 182 -2.00 -8.19 -15.32
N LYS A 183 -1.77 -7.39 -16.35
CA LYS A 183 -2.27 -6.02 -16.43
C LYS A 183 -3.76 -5.98 -16.79
N ARG A 184 -4.47 -4.91 -16.38
CA ARG A 184 -5.84 -4.57 -16.81
C ARG A 184 -6.88 -5.64 -16.41
N CYS A 185 -6.73 -6.21 -15.22
CA CYS A 185 -7.69 -7.15 -14.67
C CYS A 185 -8.53 -6.51 -13.57
N ILE A 186 -9.75 -6.99 -13.43
CA ILE A 186 -10.66 -6.62 -12.35
C ILE A 186 -10.88 -7.84 -11.48
N PHE A 187 -10.69 -7.69 -10.17
CA PHE A 187 -10.97 -8.69 -9.16
C PHE A 187 -12.20 -8.26 -8.38
N GLY A 188 -13.27 -9.04 -8.47
CA GLY A 188 -14.55 -8.73 -7.85
C GLY A 188 -14.49 -8.65 -6.33
N LEU A 189 -15.56 -8.16 -5.73
CA LEU A 189 -15.71 -8.03 -4.28
C LEU A 189 -15.47 -9.39 -3.59
N GLY A 190 -14.64 -9.39 -2.53
CA GLY A 190 -14.38 -10.57 -1.71
C GLY A 190 -13.44 -11.60 -2.32
N SER A 191 -12.86 -11.36 -3.50
CA SER A 191 -11.95 -12.31 -4.14
C SER A 191 -10.72 -12.60 -3.28
N VAL A 192 -10.34 -13.88 -3.19
CA VAL A 192 -9.17 -14.35 -2.44
C VAL A 192 -8.11 -14.87 -3.42
N LEU A 193 -7.03 -14.12 -3.58
CA LEU A 193 -5.91 -14.48 -4.46
C LEU A 193 -4.79 -15.08 -3.61
N THR A 194 -4.39 -16.30 -3.93
CA THR A 194 -3.38 -17.08 -3.17
C THR A 194 -2.20 -17.56 -3.99
N LYS A 195 -2.21 -17.31 -5.31
CA LYS A 195 -1.19 -17.76 -6.25
C LYS A 195 -1.10 -16.83 -7.45
N LYS A 196 -0.11 -17.05 -8.31
CA LYS A 196 -0.04 -16.42 -9.62
C LYS A 196 -1.33 -16.67 -10.40
N MET A 197 -1.87 -15.60 -10.98
CA MET A 197 -3.11 -15.65 -11.76
C MET A 197 -2.80 -16.00 -13.22
N GLU A 198 -3.35 -17.11 -13.65
CA GLU A 198 -3.27 -17.58 -15.05
C GLU A 198 -4.54 -17.13 -15.79
N CYS A 199 -4.62 -15.83 -16.11
CA CYS A 199 -5.72 -15.25 -16.87
C CYS A 199 -5.16 -14.25 -17.88
N GLU A 200 -5.91 -14.03 -18.95
CA GLU A 200 -5.56 -13.02 -19.95
C GLU A 200 -5.74 -11.59 -19.40
N PRO A 201 -5.00 -10.61 -19.94
CA PRO A 201 -5.31 -9.20 -19.71
C PRO A 201 -6.79 -8.89 -20.04
N TYR A 202 -7.37 -7.89 -19.37
CA TYR A 202 -8.78 -7.49 -19.49
C TYR A 202 -9.79 -8.50 -18.93
N SER A 203 -9.35 -9.43 -18.07
CA SER A 203 -10.24 -10.38 -17.40
C SER A 203 -10.96 -9.75 -16.21
N LEU A 204 -12.21 -10.15 -16.00
CA LEU A 204 -12.97 -9.98 -14.77
C LEU A 204 -13.00 -11.32 -14.03
N LEU A 205 -12.45 -11.33 -12.83
CA LEU A 205 -12.42 -12.51 -11.96
C LEU A 205 -13.33 -12.27 -10.75
N VAL A 206 -14.21 -13.20 -10.48
CA VAL A 206 -15.15 -13.19 -9.36
C VAL A 206 -15.08 -14.54 -8.65
N GLY A 207 -15.22 -14.55 -7.33
CA GLY A 207 -15.18 -15.77 -6.51
C GLY A 207 -14.58 -15.53 -5.15
#